data_3f1e31d485a262125146c348e310e12c
#
_entry.id   3f1e31d485a262125146c348e310e12c
#
_cell.length_a   1.000
_cell.length_b   1.000
_cell.length_c   1.000
_cell.angle_alpha   90.00
_cell.angle_beta   90.00
_cell.angle_gamma   90.00
#
_symmetry.space_group_name_H-M   'P 1'
#
loop_
_entity.id
_entity.type
_entity.pdbx_description
1 polymer ?
#
loop_
_entity_poly.entity_id
_entity_poly.type
_entity_poly.pdbx_seq_one_letter_code
_entity_poly.pdbx_strand_id
1 'polypeptide(L)'
;FVWNGEAGSNQETGMIPVDGTLSKIAYNAACDVLGSAKVHQGVIATGDQFISSESYVKELQTKFDALACEMEGASVARVCDQFDVPCAILRCMSDKADGIAHDTYAFNYTEASNTSASVVQEMMKTLSTTLPFTDVKNTDWCFSEVARVYADGIMGGTSNTTFSPAGTLTRGQVVAMLYRMAGSPAVTANTTGFSDVDNGAYYADAVKWASGKEIVGGYADGTFAPNRAITREQLAAILYRYAKASGADVSVGEDTNLLSYKDFQSVGQYAVPALQWAVGSGLIGGTTNAMLSPKGTATRAQAAVILVRFVGMTAAK
;
A
#
# COMPACT_ATOMS: atom_id res chain seq x y z
N PHE A 1 15.58 -16.78 12.79
CA PHE A 1 16.52 -17.87 12.70
C PHE A 1 16.62 -18.30 11.26
N VAL A 2 17.77 -18.35 10.84
CA VAL A 2 18.13 -18.73 9.51
C VAL A 2 18.86 -20.06 9.64
N TRP A 3 18.40 -21.12 9.02
CA TRP A 3 19.02 -22.42 9.05
C TRP A 3 19.76 -22.69 7.75
N ASN A 4 21.01 -23.19 7.80
CA ASN A 4 21.83 -23.47 6.63
C ASN A 4 21.80 -24.93 6.13
N GLY A 5 20.92 -25.74 6.67
CA GLY A 5 20.75 -27.12 6.19
C GLY A 5 21.66 -28.18 6.79
N GLU A 6 22.56 -27.85 7.71
CA GLU A 6 23.46 -28.82 8.34
C GLU A 6 23.10 -29.03 9.82
N ALA A 7 22.64 -30.20 10.17
CA ALA A 7 22.33 -30.56 11.55
C ALA A 7 23.63 -30.52 12.38
N GLY A 8 23.66 -29.67 13.42
CA GLY A 8 24.77 -29.55 14.36
C GLY A 8 25.83 -28.50 14.00
N SER A 9 25.66 -27.70 12.96
CA SER A 9 26.53 -26.56 12.69
C SER A 9 26.02 -25.29 13.38
N ASN A 10 26.88 -24.64 14.15
CA ASN A 10 26.63 -23.29 14.67
C ASN A 10 26.87 -22.21 13.61
N GLN A 11 26.71 -22.57 12.33
CA GLN A 11 27.02 -21.63 11.25
C GLN A 11 25.81 -20.78 10.86
N GLU A 12 26.13 -19.60 10.48
CA GLU A 12 25.24 -18.57 9.95
C GLU A 12 24.52 -19.06 8.69
N THR A 13 23.40 -18.91 8.64
CA THR A 13 22.30 -19.52 8.06
C THR A 13 21.63 -18.65 7.02
N GLY A 14 21.22 -19.22 5.92
CA GLY A 14 20.55 -18.53 4.83
C GLY A 14 19.15 -18.08 5.23
N MET A 15 18.68 -16.96 4.73
CA MET A 15 17.29 -16.55 4.84
C MET A 15 16.42 -17.48 3.97
N ILE A 16 15.27 -17.89 4.49
CA ILE A 16 14.28 -18.61 3.72
C ILE A 16 13.33 -17.56 3.12
N PRO A 17 13.32 -17.36 1.80
CA PRO A 17 12.43 -16.41 1.19
C PRO A 17 10.99 -16.93 1.29
N VAL A 18 10.06 -16.01 1.49
CA VAL A 18 8.62 -16.29 1.43
C VAL A 18 8.03 -15.73 0.13
N ASP A 19 6.82 -16.17 -0.22
CA ASP A 19 6.16 -15.69 -1.44
C ASP A 19 5.85 -14.20 -1.35
N GLY A 20 6.36 -13.43 -2.31
CA GLY A 20 6.23 -11.98 -2.33
C GLY A 20 4.80 -11.50 -2.55
N THR A 21 3.99 -12.25 -3.32
CA THR A 21 2.58 -11.92 -3.58
C THR A 21 1.74 -12.14 -2.33
N LEU A 22 1.88 -13.31 -1.67
CA LEU A 22 1.18 -13.58 -0.42
C LEU A 22 1.60 -12.63 0.70
N SER A 23 2.90 -12.34 0.83
CA SER A 23 3.41 -11.38 1.82
C SER A 23 2.81 -9.99 1.61
N LYS A 24 2.62 -9.57 0.37
CA LYS A 24 2.02 -8.30 0.04
C LYS A 24 0.52 -8.26 0.32
N ILE A 25 -0.21 -9.34 0.00
CA ILE A 25 -1.62 -9.48 0.35
C ILE A 25 -1.78 -9.43 1.88
N ALA A 26 -0.93 -10.14 2.61
CA ALA A 26 -0.92 -10.13 4.07
C ALA A 26 -0.65 -8.73 4.65
N TYR A 27 0.34 -8.03 4.11
CA TYR A 27 0.66 -6.66 4.52
C TYR A 27 -0.52 -5.71 4.29
N ASN A 28 -1.12 -5.73 3.10
CA ASN A 28 -2.27 -4.89 2.77
C ASN A 28 -3.47 -5.20 3.69
N ALA A 29 -3.80 -6.48 3.87
CA ALA A 29 -4.87 -6.92 4.76
C ALA A 29 -4.62 -6.49 6.23
N ALA A 30 -3.38 -6.58 6.70
CA ALA A 30 -3.01 -6.11 8.02
C ALA A 30 -3.16 -4.59 8.16
N CYS A 31 -2.77 -3.82 7.14
CA CYS A 31 -2.96 -2.37 7.10
C CYS A 31 -4.45 -1.98 7.16
N ASP A 32 -5.32 -2.73 6.49
CA ASP A 32 -6.76 -2.49 6.52
C ASP A 32 -7.38 -2.76 7.89
N VAL A 33 -6.88 -3.77 8.60
CA VAL A 33 -7.39 -4.15 9.93
C VAL A 33 -6.82 -3.25 11.04
N LEU A 34 -5.54 -2.88 10.96
CA LEU A 34 -4.80 -2.26 12.05
C LEU A 34 -4.36 -0.82 11.80
N GLY A 35 -4.39 -0.39 10.53
CA GLY A 35 -3.70 0.82 10.08
C GLY A 35 -2.20 0.60 9.84
N SER A 36 -1.67 1.26 8.81
CA SER A 36 -0.28 1.06 8.35
C SER A 36 0.79 1.37 9.38
N ALA A 37 0.51 2.26 10.35
CA ALA A 37 1.45 2.62 11.42
C ALA A 37 1.75 1.47 12.40
N LYS A 38 0.89 0.43 12.45
CA LYS A 38 1.05 -0.75 13.31
C LYS A 38 1.54 -1.98 12.55
N VAL A 39 1.78 -1.88 11.26
CA VAL A 39 2.14 -3.00 10.40
C VAL A 39 3.57 -2.84 9.90
N HIS A 40 4.37 -3.87 10.11
CA HIS A 40 5.77 -3.88 9.72
C HIS A 40 6.05 -5.08 8.82
N GLN A 41 6.95 -4.92 7.88
CA GLN A 41 7.42 -5.96 6.98
C GLN A 41 8.95 -6.05 7.09
N GLY A 42 9.46 -7.26 7.36
CA GLY A 42 10.88 -7.46 7.54
C GLY A 42 11.21 -8.89 7.98
N VAL A 43 12.38 -9.08 8.52
CA VAL A 43 12.90 -10.38 8.93
C VAL A 43 12.24 -10.83 10.23
N ILE A 44 11.79 -12.10 10.26
CA ILE A 44 11.34 -12.80 11.46
C ILE A 44 12.41 -13.85 11.80
N ALA A 45 12.99 -13.77 12.99
CA ALA A 45 13.94 -14.75 13.48
C ALA A 45 13.18 -15.92 14.14
N THR A 46 13.47 -17.14 13.71
CA THR A 46 12.93 -18.37 14.33
C THR A 46 14.00 -19.11 15.12
N GLY A 47 13.69 -19.55 16.33
CA GLY A 47 14.62 -20.33 17.17
C GLY A 47 13.90 -21.28 18.11
N ASP A 48 14.65 -22.16 18.76
CA ASP A 48 14.13 -23.18 19.68
C ASP A 48 14.01 -22.68 21.13
N GLN A 49 14.25 -21.39 21.35
CA GLN A 49 14.24 -20.80 22.68
C GLN A 49 13.26 -19.66 22.78
N PHE A 50 12.52 -19.61 23.88
CA PHE A 50 11.70 -18.46 24.23
C PHE A 50 12.62 -17.30 24.61
N ILE A 51 12.55 -16.20 23.84
CA ILE A 51 13.40 -15.02 24.02
C ILE A 51 12.74 -14.08 25.01
N SER A 52 13.43 -13.82 26.13
CA SER A 52 12.98 -12.91 27.20
C SER A 52 14.13 -12.03 27.71
N SER A 53 15.09 -11.68 26.85
CA SER A 53 16.27 -10.90 27.21
C SER A 53 16.52 -9.80 26.21
N GLU A 54 16.57 -8.54 26.67
CA GLU A 54 16.87 -7.37 25.83
C GLU A 54 18.23 -7.52 25.11
N SER A 55 19.24 -8.11 25.75
CA SER A 55 20.56 -8.31 25.14
C SER A 55 20.48 -9.24 23.95
N TYR A 56 19.68 -10.29 24.04
CA TYR A 56 19.51 -11.25 22.95
C TYR A 56 18.63 -10.67 21.82
N VAL A 57 17.60 -9.93 22.15
CA VAL A 57 16.81 -9.17 21.16
C VAL A 57 17.71 -8.23 20.34
N LYS A 58 18.59 -7.49 21.04
CA LYS A 58 19.55 -6.58 20.38
C LYS A 58 20.57 -7.33 19.51
N GLU A 59 20.98 -8.52 19.91
CA GLU A 59 21.84 -9.38 19.08
C GLU A 59 21.12 -9.78 17.79
N LEU A 60 19.87 -10.26 17.87
CA LEU A 60 19.08 -10.63 16.70
C LEU A 60 18.84 -9.44 15.75
N GLN A 61 18.56 -8.27 16.30
CA GLN A 61 18.43 -7.05 15.51
C GLN A 61 19.74 -6.69 14.81
N THR A 62 20.87 -6.73 15.53
CA THR A 62 22.17 -6.32 14.98
C THR A 62 22.67 -7.29 13.94
N LYS A 63 22.47 -8.61 14.16
CA LYS A 63 23.03 -9.68 13.33
C LYS A 63 22.17 -9.98 12.10
N PHE A 64 20.84 -9.89 12.22
CA PHE A 64 19.91 -10.34 11.20
C PHE A 64 18.92 -9.27 10.73
N ASP A 65 18.99 -8.04 11.26
CA ASP A 65 17.98 -7.00 11.04
C ASP A 65 16.56 -7.49 11.37
N ALA A 66 16.43 -8.35 12.39
CA ALA A 66 15.20 -8.99 12.75
C ALA A 66 14.24 -8.00 13.42
N LEU A 67 12.99 -7.93 12.95
CA LEU A 67 11.91 -7.13 13.53
C LEU A 67 11.12 -7.90 14.58
N ALA A 68 11.13 -9.24 14.51
CA ALA A 68 10.42 -10.12 15.44
C ALA A 68 11.18 -11.41 15.64
N CYS A 69 10.88 -12.12 16.74
CA CYS A 69 11.36 -13.47 16.99
C CYS A 69 10.19 -14.38 17.40
N GLU A 70 10.26 -15.64 17.01
CA GLU A 70 9.24 -16.66 17.25
C GLU A 70 9.86 -18.07 17.13
N MET A 71 9.08 -19.15 17.15
CA MET A 71 9.62 -20.51 17.30
C MET A 71 9.22 -21.49 16.19
N GLU A 72 8.36 -21.14 15.23
CA GLU A 72 7.79 -22.09 14.25
C GLU A 72 7.94 -21.67 12.77
N GLY A 73 8.04 -20.38 12.50
CA GLY A 73 7.89 -19.84 11.14
C GLY A 73 8.89 -20.37 10.14
N ALA A 74 10.17 -20.48 10.51
CA ALA A 74 11.19 -21.00 9.59
C ALA A 74 10.96 -22.50 9.26
N SER A 75 10.44 -23.28 10.20
CA SER A 75 10.11 -24.70 9.96
C SER A 75 8.99 -24.82 8.94
N VAL A 76 7.93 -24.01 9.07
CA VAL A 76 6.84 -23.96 8.11
C VAL A 76 7.33 -23.48 6.75
N ALA A 77 8.06 -22.36 6.70
CA ALA A 77 8.59 -21.80 5.47
C ALA A 77 9.51 -22.79 4.73
N ARG A 78 10.33 -23.57 5.48
CA ARG A 78 11.22 -24.58 4.91
C ARG A 78 10.48 -25.73 4.26
N VAL A 79 9.42 -26.22 4.91
CA VAL A 79 8.58 -27.27 4.33
C VAL A 79 7.88 -26.76 3.07
N CYS A 80 7.33 -25.56 3.10
CA CYS A 80 6.71 -24.94 1.93
C CYS A 80 7.70 -24.80 0.77
N ASP A 81 8.91 -24.31 1.03
CA ASP A 81 9.98 -24.19 0.05
C ASP A 81 10.36 -25.55 -0.59
N GLN A 82 10.45 -26.61 0.21
CA GLN A 82 10.75 -27.96 -0.28
C GLN A 82 9.68 -28.54 -1.21
N PHE A 83 8.44 -28.14 -1.05
CA PHE A 83 7.29 -28.64 -1.81
C PHE A 83 6.75 -27.63 -2.83
N ASP A 84 7.47 -26.56 -3.12
CA ASP A 84 7.04 -25.47 -4.01
C ASP A 84 5.65 -24.90 -3.65
N VAL A 85 5.33 -24.83 -2.35
CA VAL A 85 4.08 -24.26 -1.86
C VAL A 85 4.30 -22.79 -1.51
N PRO A 86 3.59 -21.85 -2.15
CA PRO A 86 3.67 -20.43 -1.78
C PRO A 86 3.33 -20.22 -0.29
N CYS A 87 4.17 -19.48 0.43
CA CYS A 87 4.06 -19.28 1.87
C CYS A 87 4.31 -17.83 2.24
N ALA A 88 3.59 -17.32 3.21
CA ALA A 88 3.89 -16.08 3.93
C ALA A 88 3.77 -16.31 5.44
N ILE A 89 4.65 -15.69 6.21
CA ILE A 89 4.63 -15.80 7.67
C ILE A 89 4.08 -14.48 8.24
N LEU A 90 3.00 -14.59 8.99
CA LEU A 90 2.33 -13.49 9.67
C LEU A 90 2.40 -13.70 11.17
N ARG A 91 2.78 -12.65 11.91
CA ARG A 91 2.84 -12.67 13.37
C ARG A 91 2.20 -11.42 13.97
N CYS A 92 1.38 -11.60 14.98
CA CYS A 92 0.91 -10.53 15.84
C CYS A 92 1.73 -10.58 17.13
N MET A 93 2.31 -9.46 17.53
CA MET A 93 3.17 -9.40 18.71
C MET A 93 2.34 -9.48 19.99
N SER A 94 2.64 -10.46 20.85
CA SER A 94 2.03 -10.65 22.17
C SER A 94 2.77 -9.90 23.25
N ASP A 95 4.07 -9.74 23.11
CA ASP A 95 4.97 -9.14 24.07
C ASP A 95 6.18 -8.48 23.41
N LYS A 96 7.07 -7.88 24.21
CA LYS A 96 8.27 -7.18 23.75
C LYS A 96 9.56 -7.99 23.88
N ALA A 97 9.48 -9.23 24.40
CA ALA A 97 10.65 -10.07 24.74
C ALA A 97 11.67 -9.39 25.69
N ASP A 98 11.21 -8.51 26.59
CA ASP A 98 12.00 -7.60 27.42
C ASP A 98 12.23 -8.11 28.86
N GLY A 99 12.04 -9.40 29.12
CA GLY A 99 12.20 -10.01 30.44
C GLY A 99 10.91 -10.10 31.26
N ILE A 100 9.87 -9.35 30.94
CA ILE A 100 8.54 -9.41 31.55
C ILE A 100 7.50 -10.03 30.59
N ALA A 101 7.96 -10.61 29.51
CA ALA A 101 7.13 -11.20 28.46
C ALA A 101 6.13 -12.23 29.01
N HIS A 102 6.55 -13.04 30.01
CA HIS A 102 5.70 -14.05 30.62
C HIS A 102 4.46 -13.44 31.30
N ASP A 103 4.59 -12.26 31.92
CA ASP A 103 3.49 -11.61 32.65
C ASP A 103 2.51 -10.91 31.69
N THR A 104 3.01 -10.43 30.55
CA THR A 104 2.22 -9.73 29.51
C THR A 104 1.60 -10.68 28.49
N TYR A 105 2.20 -11.83 28.22
CA TYR A 105 1.77 -12.80 27.24
C TYR A 105 0.32 -13.27 27.45
N ALA A 106 -0.01 -13.68 28.68
CA ALA A 106 -1.34 -14.20 29.00
C ALA A 106 -2.45 -13.15 28.82
N PHE A 107 -2.12 -11.87 28.98
CA PHE A 107 -3.06 -10.77 28.82
C PHE A 107 -3.34 -10.44 27.36
N ASN A 108 -2.33 -10.48 26.50
CA ASN A 108 -2.43 -10.03 25.10
C ASN A 108 -2.76 -11.15 24.12
N TYR A 109 -2.68 -12.42 24.51
CA TYR A 109 -2.84 -13.56 23.63
C TYR A 109 -4.19 -13.59 22.90
N THR A 110 -5.30 -13.29 23.59
CA THR A 110 -6.64 -13.28 22.98
C THR A 110 -6.77 -12.18 21.93
N GLU A 111 -6.25 -11.00 22.22
CA GLU A 111 -6.26 -9.87 21.26
C GLU A 111 -5.38 -10.18 20.05
N ALA A 112 -4.17 -10.70 20.27
CA ALA A 112 -3.26 -11.10 19.20
C ALA A 112 -3.86 -12.18 18.30
N SER A 113 -4.52 -13.19 18.87
CA SER A 113 -5.20 -14.25 18.13
C SER A 113 -6.36 -13.72 17.29
N ASN A 114 -7.21 -12.89 17.87
CA ASN A 114 -8.34 -12.28 17.16
C ASN A 114 -7.87 -11.36 16.02
N THR A 115 -6.81 -10.60 16.26
CA THR A 115 -6.20 -9.75 15.27
C THR A 115 -5.64 -10.57 14.09
N SER A 116 -4.89 -11.62 14.38
CA SER A 116 -4.36 -12.52 13.34
C SER A 116 -5.49 -13.15 12.52
N ALA A 117 -6.56 -13.62 13.17
CA ALA A 117 -7.72 -14.17 12.49
C ALA A 117 -8.42 -13.15 11.59
N SER A 118 -8.56 -11.90 12.05
CA SER A 118 -9.16 -10.82 11.25
C SER A 118 -8.32 -10.49 10.02
N VAL A 119 -7.01 -10.45 10.16
CA VAL A 119 -6.09 -10.24 9.02
C VAL A 119 -6.20 -11.38 8.00
N VAL A 120 -6.22 -12.63 8.45
CA VAL A 120 -6.40 -13.79 7.55
C VAL A 120 -7.75 -13.74 6.84
N GLN A 121 -8.82 -13.36 7.52
CA GLN A 121 -10.14 -13.17 6.88
C GLN A 121 -10.09 -12.09 5.79
N GLU A 122 -9.39 -10.99 6.01
CA GLU A 122 -9.23 -9.93 5.01
C GLU A 122 -8.36 -10.41 3.83
N MET A 123 -7.27 -11.16 4.09
CA MET A 123 -6.49 -11.82 3.04
C MET A 123 -7.36 -12.71 2.16
N MET A 124 -8.24 -13.52 2.76
CA MET A 124 -9.11 -14.46 2.03
C MET A 124 -10.08 -13.73 1.08
N LYS A 125 -10.53 -12.53 1.41
CA LYS A 125 -11.33 -11.72 0.47
C LYS A 125 -10.56 -11.39 -0.80
N THR A 126 -9.30 -10.95 -0.67
CA THR A 126 -8.44 -10.67 -1.83
C THR A 126 -8.13 -11.94 -2.61
N LEU A 127 -7.76 -13.04 -1.93
CA LEU A 127 -7.42 -14.31 -2.56
C LEU A 127 -8.60 -14.98 -3.27
N SER A 128 -9.82 -14.79 -2.76
CA SER A 128 -11.05 -15.30 -3.40
C SER A 128 -11.54 -14.44 -4.56
N THR A 129 -10.97 -13.26 -4.76
CA THR A 129 -11.36 -12.36 -5.85
C THR A 129 -10.88 -12.93 -7.18
N THR A 130 -11.82 -13.36 -8.02
CA THR A 130 -11.52 -13.75 -9.39
C THR A 130 -11.50 -12.51 -10.27
N LEU A 131 -10.32 -12.17 -10.80
CA LEU A 131 -10.21 -11.09 -11.78
C LEU A 131 -10.72 -11.57 -13.14
N PRO A 132 -11.58 -10.79 -13.81
CA PRO A 132 -12.02 -11.12 -15.18
C PRO A 132 -10.95 -10.77 -16.21
N PHE A 133 -9.81 -10.20 -15.79
CA PHE A 133 -8.79 -9.63 -16.67
C PHE A 133 -7.75 -10.66 -17.07
N THR A 134 -7.59 -10.87 -18.37
CA THR A 134 -6.61 -11.83 -18.92
C THR A 134 -5.19 -11.27 -18.98
N ASP A 135 -5.04 -9.96 -18.85
CA ASP A 135 -3.79 -9.21 -18.89
C ASP A 135 -3.23 -8.87 -17.49
N VAL A 136 -3.78 -9.46 -16.43
CA VAL A 136 -3.26 -9.40 -15.05
C VAL A 136 -3.20 -10.82 -14.52
N LYS A 137 -1.99 -11.32 -14.33
CA LYS A 137 -1.73 -12.66 -13.81
C LYS A 137 -1.47 -12.62 -12.32
N ASN A 138 -1.73 -13.72 -11.62
CA ASN A 138 -1.45 -13.86 -10.19
C ASN A 138 0.04 -13.72 -9.82
N THR A 139 0.94 -13.87 -10.79
CA THR A 139 2.38 -13.65 -10.64
C THR A 139 2.82 -12.20 -10.90
N ASP A 140 1.91 -11.34 -11.33
CA ASP A 140 2.25 -9.94 -11.62
C ASP A 140 2.42 -9.15 -10.32
N TRP A 141 3.42 -8.27 -10.30
CA TRP A 141 3.77 -7.44 -9.14
C TRP A 141 2.63 -6.56 -8.61
N CYS A 142 1.62 -6.29 -9.41
CA CYS A 142 0.46 -5.46 -9.07
C CYS A 142 -0.83 -6.28 -8.86
N PHE A 143 -0.77 -7.60 -8.91
CA PHE A 143 -1.96 -8.46 -8.86
C PHE A 143 -2.80 -8.19 -7.63
N SER A 144 -2.19 -8.17 -6.46
CA SER A 144 -2.89 -7.98 -5.19
C SER A 144 -3.63 -6.65 -5.11
N GLU A 145 -3.00 -5.58 -5.60
CA GLU A 145 -3.61 -4.25 -5.57
C GLU A 145 -4.69 -4.10 -6.63
N VAL A 146 -4.49 -4.69 -7.82
CA VAL A 146 -5.55 -4.72 -8.84
C VAL A 146 -6.75 -5.52 -8.35
N ALA A 147 -6.53 -6.69 -7.72
CA ALA A 147 -7.60 -7.48 -7.12
C ALA A 147 -8.37 -6.67 -6.05
N ARG A 148 -7.63 -5.95 -5.21
CA ARG A 148 -8.22 -5.13 -4.15
C ARG A 148 -9.05 -3.97 -4.69
N VAL A 149 -8.48 -3.12 -5.55
CA VAL A 149 -9.22 -1.98 -6.11
C VAL A 149 -10.39 -2.40 -6.99
N TYR A 150 -10.34 -3.61 -7.57
CA TYR A 150 -11.46 -4.20 -8.31
C TYR A 150 -12.56 -4.68 -7.36
N ALA A 151 -12.22 -5.43 -6.33
CA ALA A 151 -13.16 -5.92 -5.32
C ALA A 151 -13.89 -4.77 -4.61
N ASP A 152 -13.17 -3.68 -4.31
CA ASP A 152 -13.72 -2.49 -3.67
C ASP A 152 -14.52 -1.59 -4.65
N GLY A 153 -14.61 -1.97 -5.93
CA GLY A 153 -15.30 -1.19 -6.95
C GLY A 153 -14.64 0.15 -7.31
N ILE A 154 -13.40 0.39 -6.85
CA ILE A 154 -12.64 1.63 -7.09
C ILE A 154 -12.18 1.70 -8.54
N MET A 155 -11.58 0.62 -9.05
CA MET A 155 -11.09 0.51 -10.42
C MET A 155 -11.70 -0.69 -11.13
N GLY A 156 -12.25 -0.45 -12.33
CA GLY A 156 -12.64 -1.51 -13.27
C GLY A 156 -11.62 -1.71 -14.38
N GLY A 157 -11.91 -2.64 -15.29
CA GLY A 157 -11.15 -2.83 -16.53
C GLY A 157 -11.31 -1.68 -17.52
N THR A 158 -10.48 -1.68 -18.56
CA THR A 158 -10.67 -0.88 -19.78
C THR A 158 -11.64 -1.57 -20.73
N SER A 159 -11.84 -2.87 -20.53
CA SER A 159 -12.91 -3.69 -21.09
C SER A 159 -13.37 -4.74 -20.07
N ASN A 160 -14.30 -5.61 -20.45
CA ASN A 160 -14.76 -6.70 -19.58
C ASN A 160 -13.65 -7.70 -19.25
N THR A 161 -12.61 -7.81 -20.08
CA THR A 161 -11.55 -8.83 -19.95
C THR A 161 -10.13 -8.25 -19.89
N THR A 162 -9.97 -6.94 -19.90
CA THR A 162 -8.65 -6.29 -19.83
C THR A 162 -8.63 -5.18 -18.78
N PHE A 163 -7.58 -5.15 -17.97
CA PHE A 163 -7.29 -4.09 -17.03
C PHE A 163 -6.41 -3.00 -17.61
N SER A 164 -5.53 -3.36 -18.54
CA SER A 164 -4.50 -2.51 -19.15
C SER A 164 -3.51 -1.96 -18.10
N PRO A 165 -2.75 -2.80 -17.38
CA PRO A 165 -1.90 -2.38 -16.25
C PRO A 165 -0.84 -1.35 -16.64
N ALA A 166 -0.30 -1.41 -17.87
CA ALA A 166 0.66 -0.45 -18.40
C ALA A 166 0.02 0.81 -19.02
N GLY A 167 -1.32 0.82 -19.16
CA GLY A 167 -2.06 1.97 -19.69
C GLY A 167 -1.94 3.19 -18.79
N THR A 168 -1.89 4.38 -19.38
CA THR A 168 -1.88 5.64 -18.63
C THR A 168 -3.27 6.00 -18.13
N LEU A 169 -3.32 6.65 -16.97
CA LEU A 169 -4.55 7.20 -16.43
C LEU A 169 -4.79 8.63 -16.91
N THR A 170 -6.06 8.95 -17.12
CA THR A 170 -6.48 10.32 -17.36
C THR A 170 -6.93 11.01 -16.07
N ARG A 171 -6.97 12.35 -16.10
CA ARG A 171 -7.43 13.16 -14.95
C ARG A 171 -8.86 12.81 -14.56
N GLY A 172 -9.76 12.63 -15.53
CA GLY A 172 -11.14 12.23 -15.29
C GLY A 172 -11.26 10.85 -14.63
N GLN A 173 -10.42 9.89 -15.03
CA GLN A 173 -10.39 8.57 -14.41
C GLN A 173 -9.96 8.62 -12.95
N VAL A 174 -8.90 9.38 -12.63
CA VAL A 174 -8.44 9.53 -11.24
C VAL A 174 -9.53 10.11 -10.35
N VAL A 175 -10.20 11.17 -10.79
CA VAL A 175 -11.27 11.78 -10.01
C VAL A 175 -12.46 10.84 -9.82
N ALA A 176 -12.80 10.06 -10.85
CA ALA A 176 -13.85 9.02 -10.74
C ALA A 176 -13.49 7.92 -9.72
N MET A 177 -12.21 7.53 -9.63
CA MET A 177 -11.73 6.58 -8.63
C MET A 177 -11.87 7.15 -7.20
N LEU A 178 -11.44 8.38 -6.97
CA LEU A 178 -11.56 9.04 -5.66
C LEU A 178 -13.01 9.23 -5.24
N TYR A 179 -13.89 9.56 -6.19
CA TYR A 179 -15.32 9.68 -5.94
C TYR A 179 -15.95 8.36 -5.48
N ARG A 180 -15.56 7.23 -6.12
CA ARG A 180 -15.98 5.88 -5.70
C ARG A 180 -15.41 5.53 -4.32
N MET A 181 -14.15 5.84 -4.05
CA MET A 181 -13.54 5.65 -2.72
C MET A 181 -14.30 6.43 -1.63
N ALA A 182 -14.83 7.60 -1.96
CA ALA A 182 -15.67 8.38 -1.05
C ALA A 182 -17.12 7.86 -0.91
N GLY A 183 -17.43 6.71 -1.50
CA GLY A 183 -18.78 6.13 -1.48
C GLY A 183 -19.77 6.79 -2.46
N SER A 184 -19.26 7.48 -3.48
CA SER A 184 -20.06 8.15 -4.51
C SER A 184 -21.16 9.07 -3.93
N PRO A 185 -20.81 10.06 -3.09
CA PRO A 185 -21.78 10.91 -2.40
C PRO A 185 -22.65 11.67 -3.38
N ALA A 186 -23.89 11.96 -2.99
CA ALA A 186 -24.83 12.71 -3.81
C ALA A 186 -24.27 14.09 -4.19
N VAL A 187 -24.41 14.46 -5.46
CA VAL A 187 -23.95 15.73 -6.01
C VAL A 187 -25.15 16.61 -6.34
N THR A 188 -25.20 17.80 -5.76
CA THR A 188 -26.29 18.76 -5.96
C THR A 188 -25.97 19.81 -7.02
N ALA A 189 -24.70 19.94 -7.41
CA ALA A 189 -24.30 20.91 -8.44
C ALA A 189 -24.80 20.50 -9.83
N ASN A 190 -25.43 21.44 -10.53
CA ASN A 190 -25.99 21.20 -11.86
C ASN A 190 -24.93 21.21 -12.98
N THR A 191 -23.79 21.87 -12.76
CA THR A 191 -22.71 21.99 -13.73
C THR A 191 -21.36 21.73 -13.09
N THR A 192 -20.38 21.35 -13.90
CA THR A 192 -19.00 21.14 -13.43
C THR A 192 -18.22 22.45 -13.28
N GLY A 193 -18.68 23.53 -13.90
CA GLY A 193 -17.94 24.80 -14.01
C GLY A 193 -16.80 24.77 -15.04
N PHE A 194 -16.59 23.64 -15.74
CA PHE A 194 -15.54 23.49 -16.76
C PHE A 194 -16.14 23.31 -18.14
N SER A 195 -15.59 24.04 -19.13
CA SER A 195 -16.15 24.08 -20.49
C SER A 195 -15.99 22.79 -21.29
N ASP A 196 -15.05 21.92 -20.88
CA ASP A 196 -14.70 20.67 -21.57
C ASP A 196 -15.19 19.41 -20.82
N VAL A 197 -16.08 19.56 -19.85
CA VAL A 197 -16.68 18.43 -19.12
C VAL A 197 -18.18 18.37 -19.45
N ASP A 198 -18.54 17.40 -20.27
CA ASP A 198 -19.95 17.08 -20.55
C ASP A 198 -20.62 16.54 -19.29
N ASN A 199 -21.81 17.07 -18.98
CA ASN A 199 -22.61 16.62 -17.84
C ASN A 199 -23.04 15.14 -17.95
N GLY A 200 -23.11 14.57 -19.14
CA GLY A 200 -23.40 13.16 -19.38
C GLY A 200 -22.18 12.24 -19.29
N ALA A 201 -20.97 12.77 -19.13
CA ALA A 201 -19.77 11.96 -19.01
C ALA A 201 -19.75 11.16 -17.70
N TYR A 202 -19.22 9.93 -17.72
CA TYR A 202 -19.15 9.04 -16.55
C TYR A 202 -18.39 9.62 -15.35
N TYR A 203 -17.54 10.61 -15.59
CA TYR A 203 -16.76 11.31 -14.57
C TYR A 203 -17.38 12.65 -14.16
N ALA A 204 -18.51 13.08 -14.74
CA ALA A 204 -19.05 14.42 -14.53
C ALA A 204 -19.38 14.68 -13.05
N ASP A 205 -20.09 13.76 -12.40
CA ASP A 205 -20.45 13.91 -10.97
C ASP A 205 -19.22 13.84 -10.07
N ALA A 206 -18.23 13.02 -10.43
CA ALA A 206 -16.96 12.99 -9.73
C ALA A 206 -16.21 14.33 -9.83
N VAL A 207 -16.21 14.97 -11.00
CA VAL A 207 -15.58 16.29 -11.20
C VAL A 207 -16.34 17.37 -10.42
N LYS A 208 -17.68 17.38 -10.43
CA LYS A 208 -18.50 18.31 -9.63
C LYS A 208 -18.18 18.18 -8.14
N TRP A 209 -18.18 16.94 -7.63
CA TRP A 209 -17.87 16.62 -6.24
C TRP A 209 -16.46 17.08 -5.86
N ALA A 210 -15.46 16.70 -6.65
CA ALA A 210 -14.07 16.98 -6.35
C ALA A 210 -13.72 18.48 -6.46
N SER A 211 -14.35 19.19 -7.40
CA SER A 211 -14.22 20.63 -7.54
C SER A 211 -14.89 21.36 -6.37
N GLY A 212 -16.10 20.96 -5.98
CA GLY A 212 -16.81 21.51 -4.83
C GLY A 212 -16.12 21.28 -3.48
N LYS A 213 -15.23 20.29 -3.39
CA LYS A 213 -14.39 19.98 -2.24
C LYS A 213 -12.96 20.54 -2.36
N GLU A 214 -12.67 21.32 -3.40
CA GLU A 214 -11.33 21.87 -3.69
C GLU A 214 -10.23 20.81 -3.86
N ILE A 215 -10.62 19.54 -4.13
CA ILE A 215 -9.70 18.43 -4.39
C ILE A 215 -9.03 18.64 -5.74
N VAL A 216 -9.79 19.11 -6.72
CA VAL A 216 -9.29 19.44 -8.07
C VAL A 216 -9.66 20.85 -8.47
N GLY A 217 -8.80 21.42 -9.31
CA GLY A 217 -9.05 22.66 -10.03
C GLY A 217 -8.90 22.46 -11.53
N GLY A 218 -9.39 23.42 -12.31
CA GLY A 218 -9.17 23.51 -13.75
C GLY A 218 -7.88 24.26 -14.10
N TYR A 219 -7.73 24.49 -15.38
CA TYR A 219 -6.70 25.33 -15.96
C TYR A 219 -7.21 26.79 -16.10
N ALA A 220 -6.28 27.70 -16.38
CA ALA A 220 -6.60 29.13 -16.51
C ALA A 220 -7.54 29.46 -17.68
N ASP A 221 -7.65 28.56 -18.66
CA ASP A 221 -8.56 28.64 -19.79
C ASP A 221 -9.99 28.15 -19.49
N GLY A 222 -10.30 27.82 -18.25
CA GLY A 222 -11.60 27.31 -17.83
C GLY A 222 -11.84 25.84 -18.15
N THR A 223 -10.81 25.07 -18.52
CA THR A 223 -10.90 23.64 -18.81
C THR A 223 -10.46 22.78 -17.62
N PHE A 224 -10.96 21.54 -17.55
CA PHE A 224 -10.51 20.50 -16.61
C PHE A 224 -9.50 19.55 -17.25
N ALA A 225 -9.55 19.38 -18.55
CA ALA A 225 -8.81 18.43 -19.37
C ALA A 225 -8.99 16.96 -18.92
N PRO A 226 -10.23 16.43 -18.88
CA PRO A 226 -10.53 15.12 -18.31
C PRO A 226 -9.82 13.96 -19.02
N ASN A 227 -9.55 14.08 -20.31
CA ASN A 227 -8.91 13.06 -21.14
C ASN A 227 -7.37 13.19 -21.16
N ARG A 228 -6.80 14.20 -20.55
CA ARG A 228 -5.35 14.38 -20.47
C ARG A 228 -4.75 13.37 -19.51
N ALA A 229 -3.65 12.72 -19.93
CA ALA A 229 -2.90 11.82 -19.06
C ALA A 229 -2.41 12.58 -17.81
N ILE A 230 -2.58 11.95 -16.64
CA ILE A 230 -2.17 12.54 -15.37
C ILE A 230 -0.68 12.31 -15.13
N THR A 231 0.03 13.35 -14.68
CA THR A 231 1.41 13.20 -14.25
C THR A 231 1.48 12.74 -12.78
N ARG A 232 2.61 12.17 -12.39
CA ARG A 232 2.83 11.69 -11.02
C ARG A 232 2.73 12.82 -9.99
N GLU A 233 3.23 14.01 -10.30
CA GLU A 233 3.07 15.17 -9.43
C GLU A 233 1.61 15.65 -9.31
N GLN A 234 0.84 15.57 -10.40
CA GLN A 234 -0.58 15.91 -10.38
C GLN A 234 -1.39 14.90 -9.57
N LEU A 235 -1.07 13.61 -9.72
CA LEU A 235 -1.69 12.55 -8.91
C LEU A 235 -1.41 12.78 -7.42
N ALA A 236 -0.16 13.05 -7.05
CA ALA A 236 0.21 13.38 -5.67
C ALA A 236 -0.56 14.59 -5.14
N ALA A 237 -0.66 15.66 -5.94
CA ALA A 237 -1.37 16.88 -5.54
C ALA A 237 -2.87 16.64 -5.32
N ILE A 238 -3.51 15.82 -6.15
CA ILE A 238 -4.93 15.46 -5.99
C ILE A 238 -5.13 14.60 -4.73
N LEU A 239 -4.31 13.59 -4.51
CA LEU A 239 -4.38 12.73 -3.33
C LEU A 239 -4.12 13.50 -2.02
N TYR A 240 -3.17 14.41 -2.02
CA TYR A 240 -2.88 15.29 -0.89
C TYR A 240 -4.09 16.16 -0.51
N ARG A 241 -4.73 16.79 -1.51
CA ARG A 241 -5.93 17.60 -1.27
C ARG A 241 -7.10 16.74 -0.81
N TYR A 242 -7.26 15.55 -1.38
CA TYR A 242 -8.30 14.62 -0.95
C TYR A 242 -8.08 14.17 0.49
N ALA A 243 -6.85 13.78 0.87
CA ALA A 243 -6.49 13.44 2.24
C ALA A 243 -6.87 14.57 3.21
N LYS A 244 -6.47 15.80 2.88
CA LYS A 244 -6.76 17.00 3.67
C LYS A 244 -8.28 17.26 3.79
N ALA A 245 -9.01 17.18 2.68
CA ALA A 245 -10.47 17.34 2.65
C ALA A 245 -11.22 16.25 3.44
N SER A 246 -10.61 15.06 3.57
CA SER A 246 -11.12 13.94 4.37
C SER A 246 -10.70 14.00 5.84
N GLY A 247 -9.94 15.04 6.25
CA GLY A 247 -9.48 15.21 7.63
C GLY A 247 -8.32 14.27 8.00
N ALA A 248 -7.63 13.67 7.03
CA ALA A 248 -6.42 12.90 7.30
C ALA A 248 -5.27 13.82 7.71
N ASP A 249 -4.38 13.32 8.55
CA ASP A 249 -3.15 14.02 8.91
C ASP A 249 -2.19 14.01 7.70
N VAL A 250 -1.90 15.18 7.18
CA VAL A 250 -0.98 15.37 6.05
C VAL A 250 0.34 16.03 6.49
N SER A 251 0.57 16.20 7.79
CA SER A 251 1.83 16.72 8.32
C SER A 251 2.95 15.68 8.29
N VAL A 252 2.60 14.39 8.25
CA VAL A 252 3.58 13.31 8.12
C VAL A 252 4.34 13.48 6.82
N GLY A 253 5.65 13.71 6.92
CA GLY A 253 6.52 13.85 5.74
C GLY A 253 6.66 15.28 5.20
N GLU A 254 6.10 16.30 5.83
CA GLU A 254 6.32 17.71 5.45
C GLU A 254 7.80 18.08 5.30
N ASP A 255 8.66 17.51 6.16
CA ASP A 255 10.11 17.72 6.14
C ASP A 255 10.88 16.74 5.26
N THR A 256 10.18 15.93 4.46
CA THR A 256 10.83 14.95 3.59
C THR A 256 11.74 15.64 2.57
N ASN A 257 13.01 15.26 2.60
CA ASN A 257 14.00 15.82 1.70
C ASN A 257 13.87 15.21 0.30
N LEU A 258 13.28 15.96 -0.63
CA LEU A 258 13.18 15.57 -2.04
C LEU A 258 14.47 15.82 -2.83
N LEU A 259 15.45 16.55 -2.29
CA LEU A 259 16.72 16.86 -2.96
C LEU A 259 17.58 15.62 -3.23
N SER A 260 17.29 14.49 -2.57
CA SER A 260 17.90 13.21 -2.86
C SER A 260 17.53 12.64 -4.25
N TYR A 261 16.44 13.12 -4.84
CA TYR A 261 16.05 12.74 -6.20
C TYR A 261 16.70 13.63 -7.24
N LYS A 262 17.33 13.01 -8.23
CA LYS A 262 18.13 13.70 -9.27
C LYS A 262 17.31 14.68 -10.13
N ASP A 263 16.01 14.47 -10.24
CA ASP A 263 15.08 15.24 -11.05
C ASP A 263 14.17 16.18 -10.23
N PHE A 264 14.53 16.42 -8.95
CA PHE A 264 13.77 17.32 -8.10
C PHE A 264 13.51 18.70 -8.73
N GLN A 265 14.49 19.24 -9.46
CA GLN A 265 14.37 20.53 -10.15
C GLN A 265 13.22 20.60 -11.16
N SER A 266 12.73 19.43 -11.64
CA SER A 266 11.59 19.35 -12.56
C SER A 266 10.23 19.36 -11.87
N VAL A 267 10.19 19.27 -10.52
CA VAL A 267 8.95 19.31 -9.75
C VAL A 267 8.30 20.69 -9.87
N GLY A 268 7.01 20.71 -10.18
CA GLY A 268 6.22 21.95 -10.16
C GLY A 268 6.09 22.48 -8.73
N GLN A 269 6.31 23.77 -8.52
CA GLN A 269 6.27 24.38 -7.19
C GLN A 269 4.96 24.07 -6.42
N TYR A 270 3.83 24.02 -7.12
CA TYR A 270 2.53 23.66 -6.54
C TYR A 270 2.46 22.24 -5.98
N ALA A 271 3.32 21.34 -6.47
CA ALA A 271 3.30 19.92 -6.12
C ALA A 271 4.33 19.56 -5.04
N VAL A 272 5.23 20.48 -4.66
CA VAL A 272 6.29 20.20 -3.67
C VAL A 272 5.72 19.69 -2.35
N PRO A 273 4.77 20.37 -1.68
CA PRO A 273 4.23 19.87 -0.40
C PRO A 273 3.55 18.51 -0.55
N ALA A 274 2.83 18.31 -1.66
CA ALA A 274 2.14 17.05 -1.91
C ALA A 274 3.12 15.88 -2.15
N LEU A 275 4.23 16.12 -2.84
CA LEU A 275 5.26 15.12 -3.07
C LEU A 275 6.08 14.86 -1.80
N GLN A 276 6.36 15.86 -0.98
CA GLN A 276 6.99 15.66 0.33
C GLN A 276 6.13 14.73 1.20
N TRP A 277 4.85 15.04 1.33
CA TRP A 277 3.91 14.18 2.02
C TRP A 277 3.83 12.78 1.42
N ALA A 278 3.66 12.67 0.10
CA ALA A 278 3.46 11.37 -0.55
C ALA A 278 4.72 10.47 -0.49
N VAL A 279 5.91 11.06 -0.51
CA VAL A 279 7.17 10.31 -0.36
C VAL A 279 7.42 9.97 1.11
N GLY A 280 7.25 10.92 2.02
CA GLY A 280 7.47 10.72 3.45
C GLY A 280 6.52 9.73 4.08
N SER A 281 5.28 9.66 3.59
CA SER A 281 4.30 8.66 4.01
C SER A 281 4.43 7.32 3.27
N GLY A 282 5.38 7.16 2.36
CA GLY A 282 5.56 5.92 1.58
C GLY A 282 4.50 5.68 0.51
N LEU A 283 3.62 6.66 0.25
CA LEU A 283 2.55 6.55 -0.74
C LEU A 283 3.10 6.49 -2.17
N ILE A 284 4.05 7.37 -2.49
CA ILE A 284 4.74 7.43 -3.78
C ILE A 284 6.23 7.27 -3.54
N GLY A 285 6.83 6.24 -4.14
CA GLY A 285 8.27 6.06 -4.15
C GLY A 285 8.91 6.65 -5.41
N GLY A 286 10.24 6.69 -5.41
CA GLY A 286 11.01 6.95 -6.62
C GLY A 286 10.84 5.85 -7.67
N THR A 287 11.28 6.16 -8.87
CA THR A 287 11.48 5.21 -9.97
C THR A 287 12.93 4.74 -9.99
N THR A 288 13.37 4.10 -11.05
CA THR A 288 14.78 3.66 -11.20
C THR A 288 15.76 4.84 -11.11
N ASN A 289 16.98 4.58 -10.65
CA ASN A 289 18.11 5.54 -10.61
C ASN A 289 17.91 6.80 -9.72
N ALA A 290 17.17 6.68 -8.62
CA ALA A 290 16.84 7.79 -7.72
C ALA A 290 16.13 8.97 -8.42
N MET A 291 15.21 8.65 -9.32
CA MET A 291 14.35 9.60 -10.01
C MET A 291 12.94 9.59 -9.38
N LEU A 292 12.33 10.74 -9.21
CA LEU A 292 10.93 10.87 -8.78
C LEU A 292 9.95 10.82 -9.96
N SER A 293 10.43 11.20 -11.14
CA SER A 293 9.69 11.30 -12.39
C SER A 293 8.40 12.12 -12.29
N PRO A 294 8.44 13.36 -11.78
CA PRO A 294 7.22 14.12 -11.47
C PRO A 294 6.37 14.43 -12.71
N LYS A 295 7.01 14.64 -13.87
CA LYS A 295 6.35 14.89 -15.15
C LYS A 295 5.98 13.60 -15.92
N GLY A 296 6.48 12.44 -15.47
CA GLY A 296 6.09 11.14 -16.00
C GLY A 296 4.62 10.85 -15.70
N THR A 297 3.96 10.08 -16.59
CA THR A 297 2.57 9.66 -16.38
C THR A 297 2.49 8.47 -15.44
N ALA A 298 1.44 8.42 -14.62
CA ALA A 298 1.15 7.26 -13.80
C ALA A 298 0.44 6.18 -14.64
N THR A 299 0.90 4.93 -14.53
CA THR A 299 0.19 3.80 -15.12
C THR A 299 -0.98 3.35 -14.24
N ARG A 300 -1.92 2.59 -14.81
CA ARG A 300 -3.07 2.05 -14.09
C ARG A 300 -2.63 1.11 -12.95
N ALA A 301 -1.62 0.26 -13.19
CA ALA A 301 -1.05 -0.59 -12.14
C ALA A 301 -0.41 0.24 -11.02
N GLN A 302 0.38 1.26 -11.35
CA GLN A 302 0.97 2.14 -10.34
C GLN A 302 -0.10 2.87 -9.52
N ALA A 303 -1.17 3.31 -10.16
CA ALA A 303 -2.26 3.96 -9.45
C ALA A 303 -3.01 2.99 -8.53
N ALA A 304 -3.22 1.73 -8.93
CA ALA A 304 -3.81 0.72 -8.06
C ALA A 304 -2.99 0.56 -6.76
N VAL A 305 -1.66 0.44 -6.89
CA VAL A 305 -0.74 0.37 -5.72
C VAL A 305 -0.85 1.61 -4.84
N ILE A 306 -0.84 2.80 -5.44
CA ILE A 306 -0.93 4.06 -4.70
C ILE A 306 -2.28 4.17 -3.97
N LEU A 307 -3.38 3.79 -4.62
CA LEU A 307 -4.72 3.84 -4.02
C LEU A 307 -4.88 2.84 -2.86
N VAL A 308 -4.37 1.61 -2.98
CA VAL A 308 -4.39 0.64 -1.88
C VAL A 308 -3.59 1.16 -0.68
N ARG A 309 -2.39 1.69 -0.90
CA ARG A 309 -1.59 2.32 0.17
C ARG A 309 -2.33 3.49 0.81
N PHE A 310 -2.99 4.31 -0.01
CA PHE A 310 -3.75 5.46 0.48
C PHE A 310 -4.92 5.04 1.37
N VAL A 311 -5.68 4.00 0.98
CA VAL A 311 -6.77 3.43 1.80
C VAL A 311 -6.21 2.94 3.14
N GLY A 312 -5.11 2.18 3.13
CA GLY A 312 -4.48 1.69 4.36
C GLY A 312 -4.01 2.80 5.30
N MET A 313 -3.59 3.96 4.76
CA MET A 313 -3.22 5.13 5.57
C MET A 313 -4.44 5.83 6.21
N THR A 314 -5.59 5.81 5.53
CA THR A 314 -6.80 6.53 5.98
C THR A 314 -7.73 5.68 6.83
N ALA A 315 -7.61 4.36 6.79
CA ALA A 315 -8.38 3.42 7.62
C ALA A 315 -7.88 3.38 9.10
N ALA A 316 -6.74 3.98 9.38
CA ALA A 316 -6.10 3.98 10.70
C ALA A 316 -6.69 5.01 11.71
N LYS A 317 -7.95 5.44 11.53
CA LYS A 317 -8.63 6.35 12.46
C LYS A 317 -9.67 5.63 13.29
#